data_6d4179055c006a2cbecf4fa72920f025
#
_entry.id   6d4179055c006a2cbecf4fa72920f025
#
_cell.length_a   1.000
_cell.length_b   1.000
_cell.length_c   1.000
_cell.angle_alpha   90.00
_cell.angle_beta   90.00
_cell.angle_gamma   90.00
#
_symmetry.space_group_name_H-M   'P 1'
#
loop_
_entity.id
_entity.type
_entity.pdbx_description
1 polymer ?
#
loop_
_entity_poly.entity_id
_entity_poly.type
_entity_poly.pdbx_seq_one_letter_code
_entity_poly.pdbx_strand_id
1 'polypeptide(L)'
;LIAQSKYKIAMVEYEQATQLINQQKYEDACDKLERVIEYVPDFSDAHQKLSFCKTELAQQYFNQAENFSQQGKYKSAYTAISKTISYQPDYPGARQKWNELQDKLTIRLAVFPFEVDRLPNSFGTIVSQQITTKLTAEKTEFLSLLDRQNLDKIFQEQALSQTGAIDENTAIEVGKMSGVNAIMVGTVGLVSYTDSKPTRSVKTGEYEETYLDPRKVKRTRKVPFKYTLMTKEREVDININYRIISVETGEIL
;
A
#
# COMPACT_ATOMS: atom_id res chain seq x y z
N LEU A 1 14.11 -1.08 50.76
CA LEU A 1 12.86 -1.87 50.63
C LEU A 1 12.54 -2.14 49.17
N ILE A 2 12.47 -1.16 48.28
CA ILE A 2 12.09 -1.35 46.84
C ILE A 2 13.10 -2.24 46.11
N ALA A 3 14.40 -1.99 46.25
CA ALA A 3 15.45 -2.79 45.60
C ALA A 3 15.43 -4.28 46.07
N GLN A 4 15.21 -4.52 47.34
CA GLN A 4 15.08 -5.88 47.88
C GLN A 4 13.85 -6.61 47.36
N SER A 5 12.73 -5.89 47.21
CA SER A 5 11.51 -6.46 46.63
C SER A 5 11.70 -6.81 45.13
N LYS A 6 12.33 -5.92 44.36
CA LYS A 6 12.66 -6.20 42.94
C LYS A 6 13.57 -7.42 42.80
N TYR A 7 14.60 -7.55 43.65
CA TYR A 7 15.49 -8.67 43.60
C TYR A 7 14.77 -10.00 43.91
N LYS A 8 13.85 -10.03 44.90
CA LYS A 8 13.07 -11.22 45.20
C LYS A 8 12.14 -11.62 44.05
N ILE A 9 11.50 -10.64 43.39
CA ILE A 9 10.66 -10.92 42.25
C ILE A 9 11.52 -11.48 41.12
N ALA A 10 12.66 -10.85 40.80
CA ALA A 10 13.58 -11.33 39.77
C ALA A 10 14.04 -12.78 40.03
N MET A 11 14.32 -13.15 41.29
CA MET A 11 14.69 -14.50 41.63
C MET A 11 13.60 -15.53 41.32
N VAL A 12 12.35 -15.23 41.67
CA VAL A 12 11.20 -16.11 41.37
C VAL A 12 10.96 -16.23 39.85
N GLU A 13 10.96 -15.12 39.15
CA GLU A 13 10.80 -15.12 37.69
C GLU A 13 11.93 -15.89 36.98
N TYR A 14 13.17 -15.77 37.46
CA TYR A 14 14.31 -16.50 36.93
C TYR A 14 14.21 -18.02 37.13
N GLU A 15 13.78 -18.47 38.34
CA GLU A 15 13.54 -19.89 38.58
C GLU A 15 12.45 -20.46 37.68
N GLN A 16 11.34 -19.71 37.50
CA GLN A 16 10.26 -20.08 36.57
C GLN A 16 10.76 -20.13 35.13
N ALA A 17 11.54 -19.14 34.69
CA ALA A 17 12.14 -19.15 33.36
C ALA A 17 13.04 -20.37 33.14
N THR A 18 13.84 -20.74 34.13
CA THR A 18 14.70 -21.92 34.04
C THR A 18 13.87 -23.21 33.89
N GLN A 19 12.76 -23.32 34.63
CA GLN A 19 11.83 -24.45 34.47
C GLN A 19 11.18 -24.48 33.08
N LEU A 20 10.78 -23.34 32.54
CA LEU A 20 10.20 -23.22 31.21
C LEU A 20 11.21 -23.60 30.11
N ILE A 21 12.48 -23.22 30.24
CA ILE A 21 13.56 -23.66 29.34
C ILE A 21 13.67 -25.19 29.34
N ASN A 22 13.66 -25.82 30.49
CA ASN A 22 13.72 -27.28 30.59
C ASN A 22 12.49 -27.97 29.98
N GLN A 23 11.35 -27.26 29.90
CA GLN A 23 10.13 -27.71 29.25
C GLN A 23 10.09 -27.33 27.76
N GLN A 24 11.12 -26.68 27.20
CA GLN A 24 11.20 -26.14 25.81
C GLN A 24 10.14 -25.10 25.51
N LYS A 25 9.59 -24.44 26.52
CA LYS A 25 8.63 -23.33 26.37
C LYS A 25 9.38 -21.99 26.30
N TYR A 26 10.08 -21.81 25.21
CA TYR A 26 11.06 -20.72 25.08
C TYR A 26 10.41 -19.32 24.98
N GLU A 27 9.19 -19.19 24.41
CA GLU A 27 8.48 -17.87 24.39
C GLU A 27 8.19 -17.40 25.80
N ASP A 28 7.56 -18.25 26.63
CA ASP A 28 7.25 -17.91 28.02
C ASP A 28 8.53 -17.68 28.86
N ALA A 29 9.59 -18.42 28.55
CA ALA A 29 10.88 -18.24 29.20
C ALA A 29 11.53 -16.89 28.86
N CYS A 30 11.48 -16.47 27.60
CA CYS A 30 11.96 -15.15 27.17
C CYS A 30 11.24 -14.03 27.93
N ASP A 31 9.91 -14.07 28.00
CA ASP A 31 9.10 -13.05 28.70
C ASP A 31 9.50 -12.94 30.18
N LYS A 32 9.74 -14.07 30.82
CA LYS A 32 10.20 -14.11 32.20
C LYS A 32 11.60 -13.51 32.35
N LEU A 33 12.53 -13.90 31.50
CA LEU A 33 13.91 -13.42 31.55
C LEU A 33 13.99 -11.89 31.20
N GLU A 34 13.19 -11.39 30.30
CA GLU A 34 13.11 -9.95 30.02
C GLU A 34 12.67 -9.18 31.27
N ARG A 35 11.66 -9.67 32.03
CA ARG A 35 11.28 -9.08 33.32
C ARG A 35 12.37 -9.15 34.35
N VAL A 36 13.10 -10.28 34.44
CA VAL A 36 14.25 -10.43 35.35
C VAL A 36 15.27 -9.31 35.08
N ILE A 37 15.63 -9.11 33.81
CA ILE A 37 16.58 -8.08 33.37
C ILE A 37 16.05 -6.68 33.64
N GLU A 38 14.74 -6.43 33.43
CA GLU A 38 14.11 -5.15 33.74
C GLU A 38 14.20 -4.81 35.24
N TYR A 39 13.99 -5.80 36.12
CA TYR A 39 14.08 -5.60 37.60
C TYR A 39 15.51 -5.51 38.10
N VAL A 40 16.39 -6.36 37.58
CA VAL A 40 17.80 -6.45 37.98
C VAL A 40 18.64 -6.74 36.71
N PRO A 41 19.22 -5.71 36.07
CA PRO A 41 19.93 -5.85 34.80
C PRO A 41 21.03 -6.90 34.78
N ASP A 42 21.80 -7.04 35.87
CA ASP A 42 22.93 -7.96 35.96
C ASP A 42 22.58 -9.22 36.77
N PHE A 43 21.32 -9.70 36.70
CA PHE A 43 20.89 -10.87 37.46
C PHE A 43 21.50 -12.15 36.88
N SER A 44 22.49 -12.73 37.60
CA SER A 44 23.09 -14.02 37.24
C SER A 44 23.41 -14.15 35.72
N ASP A 45 23.04 -15.27 35.10
CA ASP A 45 23.21 -15.56 33.69
C ASP A 45 21.93 -15.27 32.84
N ALA A 46 21.04 -14.38 33.34
CA ALA A 46 19.75 -14.10 32.68
C ALA A 46 19.90 -13.67 31.24
N HIS A 47 20.88 -12.81 30.92
CA HIS A 47 21.17 -12.41 29.53
C HIS A 47 21.60 -13.59 28.65
N GLN A 48 22.41 -14.50 29.17
CA GLN A 48 22.86 -15.69 28.42
C GLN A 48 21.69 -16.64 28.16
N LYS A 49 20.83 -16.87 29.16
CA LYS A 49 19.62 -17.68 29.00
C LYS A 49 18.62 -17.04 28.04
N LEU A 50 18.44 -15.72 28.09
CA LEU A 50 17.58 -15.01 27.14
C LEU A 50 18.10 -15.14 25.70
N SER A 51 19.41 -14.98 25.52
CA SER A 51 20.04 -15.18 24.20
C SER A 51 19.85 -16.61 23.70
N PHE A 52 20.05 -17.61 24.57
CA PHE A 52 19.79 -19.00 24.25
C PHE A 52 18.34 -19.25 23.84
N CYS A 53 17.35 -18.78 24.61
CA CYS A 53 15.92 -18.92 24.26
C CYS A 53 15.58 -18.27 22.93
N LYS A 54 16.11 -17.07 22.68
CA LYS A 54 15.90 -16.38 21.40
C LYS A 54 16.49 -17.14 20.22
N THR A 55 17.64 -17.78 20.40
CA THR A 55 18.24 -18.64 19.37
C THR A 55 17.39 -19.89 19.09
N GLU A 56 16.91 -20.56 20.14
CA GLU A 56 16.04 -21.73 19.99
C GLU A 56 14.71 -21.38 19.31
N LEU A 57 14.10 -20.24 19.68
CA LEU A 57 12.90 -19.74 19.03
C LEU A 57 13.14 -19.41 17.55
N ALA A 58 14.25 -18.74 17.24
CA ALA A 58 14.61 -18.45 15.87
C ALA A 58 14.74 -19.72 15.03
N GLN A 59 15.38 -20.75 15.57
CA GLN A 59 15.49 -22.06 14.92
C GLN A 59 14.12 -22.72 14.70
N GLN A 60 13.26 -22.71 15.71
CA GLN A 60 11.92 -23.32 15.62
C GLN A 60 11.09 -22.63 14.55
N TYR A 61 11.05 -21.28 14.53
CA TYR A 61 10.31 -20.52 13.56
C TYR A 61 10.90 -20.62 12.14
N PHE A 62 12.21 -20.73 12.00
CA PHE A 62 12.83 -21.00 10.72
C PHE A 62 12.40 -22.35 10.14
N ASN A 63 12.44 -23.41 10.94
CA ASN A 63 11.97 -24.75 10.53
C ASN A 63 10.47 -24.73 10.17
N GLN A 64 9.65 -24.00 10.92
CA GLN A 64 8.24 -23.82 10.59
C GLN A 64 8.05 -23.07 9.25
N ALA A 65 8.85 -22.04 8.99
CA ALA A 65 8.80 -21.30 7.74
C ALA A 65 9.14 -22.19 6.54
N GLU A 66 10.16 -23.05 6.67
CA GLU A 66 10.49 -24.01 5.62
C GLU A 66 9.37 -25.01 5.36
N ASN A 67 8.80 -25.58 6.43
CA ASN A 67 7.69 -26.52 6.32
C ASN A 67 6.45 -25.89 5.65
N PHE A 68 6.06 -24.67 6.07
CA PHE A 68 4.97 -23.95 5.42
C PHE A 68 5.28 -23.61 3.96
N SER A 69 6.52 -23.26 3.66
CA SER A 69 6.94 -22.97 2.28
C SER A 69 6.83 -24.21 1.39
N GLN A 70 7.22 -25.39 1.87
CA GLN A 70 7.09 -26.66 1.15
C GLN A 70 5.62 -27.04 0.92
N GLN A 71 4.72 -26.65 1.83
CA GLN A 71 3.28 -26.86 1.70
C GLN A 71 2.58 -25.82 0.80
N GLY A 72 3.31 -24.84 0.22
CA GLY A 72 2.73 -23.74 -0.55
C GLY A 72 2.03 -22.68 0.29
N LYS A 73 2.11 -22.76 1.62
CA LYS A 73 1.48 -21.81 2.55
C LYS A 73 2.37 -20.58 2.77
N TYR A 74 2.61 -19.82 1.70
CA TYR A 74 3.61 -18.75 1.68
C TYR A 74 3.34 -17.64 2.71
N LYS A 75 2.07 -17.28 2.97
CA LYS A 75 1.73 -16.28 3.99
C LYS A 75 2.11 -16.73 5.40
N SER A 76 1.83 -17.99 5.74
CA SER A 76 2.24 -18.59 7.03
C SER A 76 3.76 -18.70 7.14
N ALA A 77 4.44 -19.07 6.04
CA ALA A 77 5.90 -19.12 5.97
C ALA A 77 6.52 -17.75 6.20
N TYR A 78 5.96 -16.70 5.58
CA TYR A 78 6.40 -15.31 5.77
C TYR A 78 6.24 -14.84 7.21
N THR A 79 5.13 -15.16 7.85
CA THR A 79 4.91 -14.84 9.26
C THR A 79 5.94 -15.54 10.16
N ALA A 80 6.22 -16.83 9.90
CA ALA A 80 7.20 -17.59 10.68
C ALA A 80 8.62 -17.05 10.47
N ILE A 81 9.04 -16.75 9.24
CA ILE A 81 10.39 -16.20 8.98
C ILE A 81 10.57 -14.80 9.56
N SER A 82 9.50 -13.99 9.60
CA SER A 82 9.52 -12.68 10.24
C SER A 82 9.73 -12.80 11.75
N LYS A 83 9.15 -13.81 12.40
CA LYS A 83 9.41 -14.13 13.80
C LYS A 83 10.86 -14.60 14.01
N THR A 84 11.43 -15.42 13.12
CA THR A 84 12.84 -15.78 13.15
C THR A 84 13.73 -14.55 13.21
N ILE A 85 13.52 -13.59 12.30
CA ILE A 85 14.29 -12.35 12.22
C ILE A 85 14.07 -11.47 13.46
N SER A 86 12.88 -11.46 14.05
CA SER A 86 12.61 -10.68 15.26
C SER A 86 13.35 -11.20 16.49
N TYR A 87 13.51 -12.52 16.60
CA TYR A 87 14.28 -13.12 17.70
C TYR A 87 15.78 -13.07 17.44
N GLN A 88 16.21 -13.30 16.21
CA GLN A 88 17.62 -13.26 15.81
C GLN A 88 17.77 -12.64 14.42
N PRO A 89 18.06 -11.32 14.34
CA PRO A 89 18.16 -10.59 13.06
C PRO A 89 19.16 -11.18 12.05
N ASP A 90 20.26 -11.74 12.55
CA ASP A 90 21.36 -12.31 11.76
C ASP A 90 21.27 -13.83 11.62
N TYR A 91 20.08 -14.43 11.82
CA TYR A 91 19.92 -15.87 11.67
C TYR A 91 20.26 -16.32 10.25
N PRO A 92 21.12 -17.34 10.07
CA PRO A 92 21.60 -17.78 8.76
C PRO A 92 20.45 -18.14 7.81
N GLY A 93 20.44 -17.52 6.63
CA GLY A 93 19.44 -17.78 5.59
C GLY A 93 18.06 -17.11 5.81
N ALA A 94 17.77 -16.56 7.00
CA ALA A 94 16.45 -16.00 7.30
C ALA A 94 16.12 -14.80 6.41
N ARG A 95 17.05 -13.89 6.20
CA ARG A 95 16.84 -12.71 5.34
C ARG A 95 16.62 -13.10 3.89
N GLN A 96 17.38 -14.08 3.39
CA GLN A 96 17.20 -14.58 2.02
C GLN A 96 15.82 -15.22 1.85
N LYS A 97 15.41 -16.07 2.80
CA LYS A 97 14.09 -16.71 2.79
C LYS A 97 12.95 -15.71 2.90
N TRP A 98 13.12 -14.68 3.72
CA TRP A 98 12.16 -13.60 3.86
C TRP A 98 11.94 -12.84 2.54
N ASN A 99 13.03 -12.47 1.84
CA ASN A 99 12.95 -11.82 0.52
C ASN A 99 12.27 -12.74 -0.51
N GLU A 100 12.64 -14.04 -0.56
CA GLU A 100 12.01 -15.02 -1.48
C GLU A 100 10.50 -15.11 -1.26
N LEU A 101 10.05 -15.16 0.00
CA LEU A 101 8.64 -15.25 0.34
C LEU A 101 7.90 -13.93 0.06
N GLN A 102 8.55 -12.80 0.32
CA GLN A 102 8.02 -11.49 -0.02
C GLN A 102 7.80 -11.37 -1.54
N ASP A 103 8.76 -11.77 -2.34
CA ASP A 103 8.64 -11.76 -3.82
C ASP A 103 7.49 -12.65 -4.30
N LYS A 104 7.32 -13.83 -3.70
CA LYS A 104 6.22 -14.76 -4.02
C LYS A 104 4.84 -14.23 -3.63
N LEU A 105 4.76 -13.50 -2.53
CA LEU A 105 3.51 -12.92 -2.03
C LEU A 105 3.16 -11.60 -2.71
N THR A 106 4.14 -10.90 -3.28
CA THR A 106 3.92 -9.58 -3.85
C THR A 106 3.19 -9.67 -5.18
N ILE A 107 2.00 -9.09 -5.22
CA ILE A 107 1.24 -8.86 -6.45
C ILE A 107 1.80 -7.58 -7.09
N ARG A 108 2.46 -7.73 -8.24
CA ARG A 108 2.86 -6.61 -9.09
C ARG A 108 1.74 -6.34 -10.08
N LEU A 109 0.96 -5.29 -9.82
CA LEU A 109 -0.27 -4.95 -10.53
C LEU A 109 -0.06 -3.79 -11.49
N ALA A 110 -0.45 -3.96 -12.74
CA ALA A 110 -0.64 -2.87 -13.69
C ALA A 110 -2.14 -2.54 -13.82
N VAL A 111 -2.50 -1.27 -13.64
CA VAL A 111 -3.87 -0.79 -13.84
C VAL A 111 -3.96 -0.15 -15.22
N PHE A 112 -4.65 -0.80 -16.13
CA PHE A 112 -4.84 -0.33 -17.52
C PHE A 112 -5.89 0.78 -17.60
N PRO A 113 -5.87 1.65 -18.63
CA PRO A 113 -6.98 2.54 -18.93
C PRO A 113 -8.25 1.72 -19.13
N PHE A 114 -9.34 2.12 -18.46
CA PHE A 114 -10.61 1.41 -18.58
C PHE A 114 -11.28 1.76 -19.92
N GLU A 115 -11.92 0.79 -20.51
CA GLU A 115 -12.81 1.03 -21.64
C GLU A 115 -13.98 1.92 -21.23
N VAL A 116 -14.55 2.66 -22.15
CA VAL A 116 -15.68 3.57 -21.85
C VAL A 116 -16.86 3.26 -22.76
N ASP A 117 -18.04 3.27 -22.17
CA ASP A 117 -19.32 3.20 -22.89
C ASP A 117 -20.11 4.50 -22.70
N ARG A 118 -20.43 5.17 -23.80
CA ARG A 118 -21.19 6.43 -23.84
C ARG A 118 -20.56 7.61 -23.05
N LEU A 119 -19.25 7.58 -22.83
CA LEU A 119 -18.46 8.61 -22.17
C LEU A 119 -17.24 8.99 -23.03
N PRO A 120 -16.65 10.17 -22.85
CA PRO A 120 -15.36 10.50 -23.48
C PRO A 120 -14.25 9.52 -23.04
N ASN A 121 -13.35 9.13 -23.96
CA ASN A 121 -12.25 8.19 -23.68
C ASN A 121 -11.38 8.59 -22.49
N SER A 122 -11.24 9.89 -22.21
CA SER A 122 -10.50 10.38 -21.05
C SER A 122 -11.04 9.88 -19.69
N PHE A 123 -12.33 9.51 -19.62
CA PHE A 123 -12.91 9.00 -18.37
C PHE A 123 -12.29 7.67 -17.93
N GLY A 124 -12.04 6.75 -18.85
CA GLY A 124 -11.38 5.47 -18.54
C GLY A 124 -9.99 5.69 -17.94
N THR A 125 -9.25 6.64 -18.50
CA THR A 125 -7.94 7.06 -17.97
C THR A 125 -8.05 7.70 -16.57
N ILE A 126 -9.02 8.60 -16.37
CA ILE A 126 -9.23 9.26 -15.07
C ILE A 126 -9.58 8.24 -14.00
N VAL A 127 -10.49 7.30 -14.30
CA VAL A 127 -10.89 6.25 -13.34
C VAL A 127 -9.71 5.37 -12.97
N SER A 128 -8.94 4.88 -13.95
CA SER A 128 -7.76 4.06 -13.67
C SER A 128 -6.70 4.79 -12.83
N GLN A 129 -6.50 6.09 -13.07
CA GLN A 129 -5.61 6.94 -12.25
C GLN A 129 -6.10 7.09 -10.81
N GLN A 130 -7.40 7.32 -10.61
CA GLN A 130 -7.99 7.43 -9.28
C GLN A 130 -7.86 6.12 -8.49
N ILE A 131 -8.07 4.96 -9.14
CA ILE A 131 -7.87 3.65 -8.54
C ILE A 131 -6.40 3.49 -8.14
N THR A 132 -5.46 3.75 -9.04
CA THR A 132 -4.01 3.66 -8.75
C THR A 132 -3.63 4.56 -7.59
N THR A 133 -4.12 5.79 -7.54
CA THR A 133 -3.84 6.73 -6.44
C THR A 133 -4.35 6.20 -5.10
N LYS A 134 -5.57 5.66 -5.07
CA LYS A 134 -6.15 5.08 -3.84
C LYS A 134 -5.37 3.85 -3.38
N LEU A 135 -5.08 2.91 -4.27
CA LEU A 135 -4.30 1.71 -3.95
C LEU A 135 -2.90 2.06 -3.43
N THR A 136 -2.26 3.08 -4.00
CA THR A 136 -0.96 3.57 -3.52
C THR A 136 -1.06 4.17 -2.11
N ALA A 137 -2.15 4.88 -1.82
CA ALA A 137 -2.35 5.52 -0.52
C ALA A 137 -2.59 4.49 0.62
N GLU A 138 -3.19 3.35 0.32
CA GLU A 138 -3.51 2.30 1.29
C GLU A 138 -2.28 1.47 1.73
N LYS A 139 -1.13 1.59 1.07
CA LYS A 139 0.15 0.93 1.41
C LYS A 139 0.00 -0.55 1.78
N THR A 140 -0.66 -1.32 0.95
CA THR A 140 -0.81 -2.77 1.15
C THR A 140 0.56 -3.48 1.07
N GLU A 141 0.91 -4.29 2.07
CA GLU A 141 2.24 -4.90 2.24
C GLU A 141 2.72 -5.72 1.03
N PHE A 142 1.80 -6.43 0.38
CA PHE A 142 2.11 -7.32 -0.75
C PHE A 142 1.53 -6.80 -2.07
N LEU A 143 1.41 -5.50 -2.23
CA LEU A 143 0.97 -4.88 -3.48
C LEU A 143 2.03 -3.90 -3.97
N SER A 144 2.51 -4.11 -5.18
CA SER A 144 3.38 -3.20 -5.92
C SER A 144 2.66 -2.76 -7.18
N LEU A 145 2.50 -1.47 -7.37
CA LEU A 145 1.85 -0.92 -8.56
C LEU A 145 2.90 -0.53 -9.59
N LEU A 146 2.68 -0.91 -10.83
CA LEU A 146 3.50 -0.44 -11.94
C LEU A 146 3.21 1.04 -12.21
N ASP A 147 4.27 1.83 -12.32
CA ASP A 147 4.14 3.24 -12.69
C ASP A 147 3.58 3.40 -14.11
N ARG A 148 2.63 4.32 -14.23
CA ARG A 148 1.95 4.60 -15.48
C ARG A 148 2.89 5.07 -16.60
N GLN A 149 3.93 5.83 -16.27
CA GLN A 149 4.90 6.29 -17.26
C GLN A 149 5.60 5.11 -17.97
N ASN A 150 5.83 4.03 -17.23
CA ASN A 150 6.40 2.80 -17.79
C ASN A 150 5.39 2.08 -18.69
N LEU A 151 4.11 2.03 -18.30
CA LEU A 151 3.03 1.50 -19.15
C LEU A 151 2.89 2.31 -20.45
N ASP A 152 2.84 3.63 -20.35
CA ASP A 152 2.67 4.51 -21.51
C ASP A 152 3.84 4.36 -22.50
N LYS A 153 5.08 4.16 -22.02
CA LYS A 153 6.24 3.86 -22.89
C LYS A 153 6.06 2.53 -23.63
N ILE A 154 5.65 1.48 -22.94
CA ILE A 154 5.42 0.16 -23.56
C ILE A 154 4.31 0.25 -24.61
N PHE A 155 3.23 0.99 -24.34
CA PHE A 155 2.19 1.23 -25.32
C PHE A 155 2.70 1.98 -26.56
N GLN A 156 3.55 2.98 -26.36
CA GLN A 156 4.15 3.74 -27.48
C GLN A 156 5.08 2.85 -28.32
N GLU A 157 5.92 2.04 -27.68
CA GLU A 157 6.85 1.13 -28.36
C GLU A 157 6.11 0.06 -29.17
N GLN A 158 4.96 -0.41 -28.68
CA GLN A 158 4.14 -1.44 -29.35
C GLN A 158 3.14 -0.86 -30.36
N ALA A 159 3.14 0.46 -30.60
CA ALA A 159 2.17 1.15 -31.46
C ALA A 159 0.69 0.92 -31.07
N LEU A 160 0.41 0.51 -29.83
CA LEU A 160 -0.93 0.19 -29.30
C LEU A 160 -1.71 1.43 -28.84
N SER A 161 -1.17 2.62 -29.07
CA SER A 161 -1.45 3.80 -28.23
C SER A 161 -2.64 4.65 -28.65
N GLN A 162 -3.45 4.32 -29.65
CA GLN A 162 -4.41 5.34 -30.13
C GLN A 162 -5.90 4.96 -30.13
N THR A 163 -6.26 3.72 -29.82
CA THR A 163 -7.67 3.30 -29.92
C THR A 163 -8.43 3.29 -28.59
N GLY A 164 -7.77 3.51 -27.46
CA GLY A 164 -8.42 3.64 -26.15
C GLY A 164 -8.98 2.33 -25.55
N ALA A 165 -9.12 1.27 -26.34
CA ALA A 165 -9.55 -0.04 -25.89
C ALA A 165 -8.44 -1.05 -26.17
N ILE A 166 -7.91 -1.64 -25.11
CA ILE A 166 -6.93 -2.73 -25.20
C ILE A 166 -7.67 -4.01 -24.85
N ASP A 167 -7.74 -4.95 -25.80
CA ASP A 167 -8.32 -6.26 -25.50
C ASP A 167 -7.51 -7.03 -24.47
N GLU A 168 -8.16 -8.00 -23.82
CA GLU A 168 -7.60 -8.74 -22.68
C GLU A 168 -6.30 -9.49 -23.03
N ASN A 169 -6.19 -10.05 -24.22
CA ASN A 169 -4.99 -10.79 -24.66
C ASN A 169 -3.81 -9.82 -24.82
N THR A 170 -4.03 -8.70 -25.47
CA THR A 170 -3.03 -7.63 -25.61
C THR A 170 -2.59 -7.09 -24.24
N ALA A 171 -3.54 -6.92 -23.30
CA ALA A 171 -3.24 -6.49 -21.93
C ALA A 171 -2.36 -7.50 -21.20
N ILE A 172 -2.60 -8.81 -21.36
CA ILE A 172 -1.76 -9.88 -20.79
C ILE A 172 -0.35 -9.84 -21.39
N GLU A 173 -0.20 -9.67 -22.70
CA GLU A 173 1.12 -9.58 -23.35
C GLU A 173 1.91 -8.36 -22.86
N VAL A 174 1.27 -7.20 -22.78
CA VAL A 174 1.89 -5.99 -22.20
C VAL A 174 2.25 -6.21 -20.73
N GLY A 175 1.41 -6.90 -19.97
CA GLY A 175 1.70 -7.28 -18.59
C GLY A 175 2.97 -8.15 -18.49
N LYS A 176 3.13 -9.15 -19.34
CA LYS A 176 4.34 -9.99 -19.40
C LYS A 176 5.60 -9.16 -19.68
N MET A 177 5.54 -8.28 -20.67
CA MET A 177 6.66 -7.40 -21.01
C MET A 177 7.00 -6.40 -19.90
N SER A 178 6.00 -5.98 -19.12
CA SER A 178 6.17 -5.04 -18.00
C SER A 178 6.71 -5.68 -16.73
N GLY A 179 6.83 -7.03 -16.68
CA GLY A 179 7.29 -7.77 -15.51
C GLY A 179 6.29 -7.76 -14.34
N VAL A 180 5.00 -7.47 -14.61
CA VAL A 180 3.94 -7.59 -13.62
C VAL A 180 3.38 -9.01 -13.64
N ASN A 181 2.77 -9.45 -12.51
CA ASN A 181 2.13 -10.75 -12.41
C ASN A 181 0.60 -10.67 -12.42
N ALA A 182 0.04 -9.46 -12.33
CA ALA A 182 -1.39 -9.21 -12.44
C ALA A 182 -1.67 -7.92 -13.22
N ILE A 183 -2.79 -7.90 -13.92
CA ILE A 183 -3.32 -6.71 -14.60
C ILE A 183 -4.74 -6.44 -14.12
N MET A 184 -5.10 -5.17 -14.03
CA MET A 184 -6.48 -4.73 -13.80
C MET A 184 -7.00 -4.09 -15.07
N VAL A 185 -8.07 -4.65 -15.61
CA VAL A 185 -8.82 -4.15 -16.77
C VAL A 185 -10.27 -3.92 -16.39
N GLY A 186 -10.97 -3.02 -17.07
CA GLY A 186 -12.36 -2.77 -16.74
C GLY A 186 -13.05 -1.83 -17.73
N THR A 187 -14.33 -1.59 -17.47
CA THR A 187 -15.20 -0.74 -18.25
C THR A 187 -15.89 0.31 -17.38
N VAL A 188 -16.04 1.52 -17.90
CA VAL A 188 -16.81 2.61 -17.27
C VAL A 188 -17.98 2.94 -18.16
N GLY A 189 -19.19 2.72 -17.68
CA GLY A 189 -20.42 3.03 -18.39
C GLY A 189 -21.20 4.18 -17.76
N LEU A 190 -21.82 5.01 -18.60
CA LEU A 190 -22.76 6.03 -18.15
C LEU A 190 -24.11 5.36 -17.84
N VAL A 191 -24.57 5.47 -16.60
CA VAL A 191 -25.90 5.02 -16.18
C VAL A 191 -26.93 6.13 -16.45
N SER A 192 -26.74 7.27 -15.83
CA SER A 192 -27.63 8.43 -15.96
C SER A 192 -26.92 9.74 -15.68
N TYR A 193 -27.55 10.86 -16.05
CA TYR A 193 -27.16 12.16 -15.56
C TYR A 193 -28.39 13.02 -15.27
N THR A 194 -28.29 13.86 -14.26
CA THR A 194 -29.31 14.83 -13.89
C THR A 194 -28.70 16.22 -13.85
N ASP A 195 -29.33 17.16 -14.53
CA ASP A 195 -28.92 18.55 -14.53
C ASP A 195 -29.78 19.38 -13.56
N SER A 196 -29.16 20.12 -12.67
CA SER A 196 -29.87 21.09 -11.83
C SER A 196 -30.43 22.24 -12.67
N LYS A 197 -31.49 22.90 -12.18
CA LYS A 197 -31.92 24.18 -12.81
C LYS A 197 -30.83 25.22 -12.57
N PRO A 198 -30.52 26.07 -13.60
CA PRO A 198 -29.51 27.09 -13.42
C PRO A 198 -29.88 28.06 -12.30
N THR A 199 -28.98 28.23 -11.36
CA THR A 199 -29.09 29.23 -10.32
C THR A 199 -28.43 30.52 -10.75
N ARG A 200 -29.11 31.66 -10.57
CA ARG A 200 -28.58 32.98 -10.89
C ARG A 200 -28.19 33.73 -9.65
N SER A 201 -26.96 34.21 -9.59
CA SER A 201 -26.47 35.07 -8.52
C SER A 201 -25.84 36.33 -9.12
N VAL A 202 -26.22 37.52 -8.59
CA VAL A 202 -25.60 38.79 -8.97
C VAL A 202 -24.38 38.99 -8.10
N LYS A 203 -23.22 39.16 -8.73
CA LYS A 203 -21.93 39.45 -8.05
C LYS A 203 -21.41 40.82 -8.49
N THR A 204 -20.59 41.42 -7.63
CA THR A 204 -19.89 42.66 -7.94
C THR A 204 -18.42 42.32 -8.16
N GLY A 205 -17.87 42.75 -9.27
CA GLY A 205 -16.45 42.72 -9.59
C GLY A 205 -15.91 44.14 -9.68
N GLU A 206 -14.60 44.28 -9.78
CA GLU A 206 -13.92 45.54 -10.03
C GLU A 206 -12.99 45.38 -11.24
N TYR A 207 -12.91 46.42 -12.10
CA TYR A 207 -11.89 46.50 -13.13
C TYR A 207 -11.09 47.78 -12.98
N GLU A 208 -9.87 47.80 -13.44
CA GLU A 208 -9.03 48.97 -13.41
C GLU A 208 -9.25 49.78 -14.71
N GLU A 209 -9.69 51.06 -14.54
CA GLU A 209 -9.83 52.01 -15.61
C GLU A 209 -8.74 53.06 -15.52
N THR A 210 -8.04 53.27 -16.63
CA THR A 210 -7.05 54.35 -16.73
C THR A 210 -7.70 55.57 -17.34
N TYR A 211 -7.63 56.69 -16.65
CA TYR A 211 -8.17 57.98 -17.10
C TYR A 211 -7.10 59.09 -17.00
N LEU A 212 -7.33 60.17 -17.73
CA LEU A 212 -6.50 61.38 -17.61
C LEU A 212 -7.15 62.33 -16.61
N ASP A 213 -6.39 62.76 -15.60
CA ASP A 213 -6.83 63.76 -14.67
C ASP A 213 -6.85 65.18 -15.36
N PRO A 214 -7.46 66.23 -14.74
CA PRO A 214 -7.49 67.58 -15.32
C PRO A 214 -6.15 68.16 -15.67
N ARG A 215 -5.07 67.62 -15.10
CA ARG A 215 -3.65 68.01 -15.37
C ARG A 215 -3.03 67.14 -16.47
N LYS A 216 -3.84 66.32 -17.20
CA LYS A 216 -3.40 65.41 -18.26
C LYS A 216 -2.44 64.29 -17.77
N VAL A 217 -2.46 63.94 -16.47
CA VAL A 217 -1.68 62.84 -15.91
C VAL A 217 -2.53 61.58 -15.95
N LYS A 218 -1.96 60.49 -16.43
CA LYS A 218 -2.64 59.15 -16.39
C LYS A 218 -2.79 58.68 -14.98
N ARG A 219 -3.99 58.35 -14.59
CA ARG A 219 -4.34 57.73 -13.28
C ARG A 219 -5.17 56.52 -13.48
N THR A 220 -5.10 55.56 -12.54
CA THR A 220 -5.90 54.34 -12.53
C THR A 220 -6.88 54.42 -11.37
N ARG A 221 -8.12 54.02 -11.63
CA ARG A 221 -9.15 53.87 -10.59
C ARG A 221 -9.81 52.52 -10.76
N LYS A 222 -10.27 51.95 -9.61
CA LYS A 222 -11.10 50.74 -9.59
C LYS A 222 -12.56 51.14 -9.80
N VAL A 223 -13.18 50.53 -10.80
CA VAL A 223 -14.58 50.77 -11.11
C VAL A 223 -15.37 49.49 -10.82
N PRO A 224 -16.37 49.55 -9.93
CA PRO A 224 -17.21 48.40 -9.67
C PRO A 224 -18.18 48.13 -10.80
N PHE A 225 -18.39 46.87 -11.13
CA PHE A 225 -19.43 46.47 -12.09
C PHE A 225 -20.21 45.25 -11.53
N LYS A 226 -21.45 45.11 -11.91
CA LYS A 226 -22.29 43.98 -11.55
C LYS A 226 -22.36 43.00 -12.72
N TYR A 227 -22.23 41.72 -12.40
CA TYR A 227 -22.43 40.64 -13.36
C TYR A 227 -23.30 39.55 -12.77
N THR A 228 -23.98 38.82 -13.64
CA THR A 228 -24.79 37.66 -13.24
C THR A 228 -24.01 36.39 -13.48
N LEU A 229 -23.72 35.68 -12.42
CA LEU A 229 -23.16 34.33 -12.48
C LEU A 229 -24.31 33.34 -12.59
N MET A 230 -24.27 32.50 -13.63
CA MET A 230 -25.16 31.35 -13.77
C MET A 230 -24.39 30.08 -13.43
N THR A 231 -24.86 29.37 -12.42
CA THR A 231 -24.27 28.09 -11.98
C THR A 231 -25.26 26.98 -12.30
N LYS A 232 -24.77 25.92 -12.93
CA LYS A 232 -25.50 24.68 -13.19
C LYS A 232 -24.68 23.54 -12.67
N GLU A 233 -25.30 22.68 -11.88
CA GLU A 233 -24.68 21.45 -11.38
C GLU A 233 -25.17 20.28 -12.22
N ARG A 234 -24.27 19.34 -12.47
CA ARG A 234 -24.59 18.07 -13.14
C ARG A 234 -24.14 16.94 -12.23
N GLU A 235 -25.10 16.10 -11.85
CA GLU A 235 -24.85 14.84 -11.19
C GLU A 235 -24.79 13.72 -12.23
N VAL A 236 -23.79 12.87 -12.16
CA VAL A 236 -23.55 11.80 -13.13
C VAL A 236 -23.38 10.50 -12.38
N ASP A 237 -24.22 9.52 -12.70
CA ASP A 237 -24.10 8.15 -12.23
C ASP A 237 -23.31 7.34 -13.25
N ILE A 238 -22.26 6.68 -12.77
CA ILE A 238 -21.44 5.79 -13.59
C ILE A 238 -21.42 4.38 -12.98
N ASN A 239 -21.30 3.39 -13.84
CA ASN A 239 -21.03 2.03 -13.45
C ASN A 239 -19.60 1.65 -13.82
N ILE A 240 -18.85 1.08 -12.86
CA ILE A 240 -17.48 0.62 -13.06
C ILE A 240 -17.43 -0.88 -12.83
N ASN A 241 -17.08 -1.62 -13.87
CA ASN A 241 -16.82 -3.05 -13.79
C ASN A 241 -15.32 -3.28 -14.01
N TYR A 242 -14.71 -4.13 -13.20
CA TYR A 242 -13.30 -4.45 -13.35
C TYR A 242 -13.02 -5.91 -13.05
N ARG A 243 -11.90 -6.42 -13.57
CA ARG A 243 -11.34 -7.74 -13.31
C ARG A 243 -9.85 -7.60 -13.05
N ILE A 244 -9.34 -8.43 -12.16
CA ILE A 244 -7.90 -8.60 -11.96
C ILE A 244 -7.55 -9.97 -12.54
N ILE A 245 -6.60 -10.00 -13.46
CA ILE A 245 -6.25 -11.19 -14.25
C ILE A 245 -4.80 -11.53 -13.97
N SER A 246 -4.52 -12.78 -13.71
CA SER A 246 -3.18 -13.33 -13.65
C SER A 246 -2.51 -13.25 -15.03
N VAL A 247 -1.33 -12.64 -15.11
CA VAL A 247 -0.55 -12.56 -16.35
C VAL A 247 0.03 -13.93 -16.75
N GLU A 248 0.24 -14.81 -15.79
CA GLU A 248 0.79 -16.13 -16.00
C GLU A 248 -0.26 -17.12 -16.54
N THR A 249 -1.44 -17.18 -15.90
CA THR A 249 -2.48 -18.17 -16.22
C THR A 249 -3.61 -17.61 -17.09
N GLY A 250 -3.79 -16.29 -17.15
CA GLY A 250 -4.94 -15.65 -17.81
C GLY A 250 -6.25 -15.77 -17.00
N GLU A 251 -6.21 -16.31 -15.79
CA GLU A 251 -7.39 -16.48 -14.94
C GLU A 251 -7.69 -15.23 -14.11
N ILE A 252 -8.96 -15.04 -13.76
CA ILE A 252 -9.39 -13.98 -12.84
C ILE A 252 -8.96 -14.38 -11.41
N LEU A 253 -8.29 -13.46 -10.72
CA LEU A 253 -7.80 -13.61 -9.36
C LEU A 253 -8.85 -13.25 -8.31
#